data_f56f6f42a2eeefed2ec7d7ccb0f7ada4
#
_entry.id   f56f6f42a2eeefed2ec7d7ccb0f7ada4
#
_cell.length_a   1.000
_cell.length_b   1.000
_cell.length_c   1.000
_cell.angle_alpha   90.00
_cell.angle_beta   90.00
_cell.angle_gamma   90.00
#
_symmetry.space_group_name_H-M   'P 1'
#
loop_
_entity.id
_entity.type
_entity.pdbx_description
1 polymer ?
#
loop_
_entity_poly.entity_id
_entity_poly.type
_entity_poly.pdbx_seq_one_letter_code
_entity_poly.pdbx_strand_id
1 'polypeptide(L)'
;MAKTRRERCPHCGFLEVIKWGKQCGHQRYKCKKCGSLFTFRRKDISKANRFVWFEWWILRKQTITQISELSGYSERQLHRWFEEYLDSYPQWEVQRREKVNLLIDGTWFPNKMCLVVYRDETVKTTLLYRLTDDEWKEEIREDLENLQLIGIEIESVTSDGGNNIIKAVKKACPNAIRQRCLAHIQRECLTWITKHPQSEAGRELRKIVCMICLIKTHNDKLQWISDFKNWSEKYKDYLNEKTFKEESHREWYTHKMVRRAYVHIKKALPDMFHFLDNPRVSKTTNALESFFGHLKENVTLHRGMSYKHYQNYVKWYLYFRNTDNKKRGK
;
A
#
# COMPACT_ATOMS: atom_id res chain seq x y z
N MET A 1 -17.37 22.37 -33.42
CA MET A 1 -17.02 21.23 -34.29
C MET A 1 -16.43 20.14 -33.40
N ALA A 2 -17.11 19.02 -33.24
CA ALA A 2 -16.61 17.91 -32.45
C ALA A 2 -15.38 17.32 -33.14
N LYS A 3 -14.20 17.41 -32.47
CA LYS A 3 -12.98 16.79 -32.95
C LYS A 3 -13.19 15.27 -32.97
N THR A 4 -13.12 14.69 -34.13
CA THR A 4 -13.35 13.28 -34.39
C THR A 4 -12.35 12.45 -33.62
N ARG A 5 -12.78 11.28 -33.08
CA ARG A 5 -12.08 10.23 -32.31
C ARG A 5 -10.75 9.70 -32.88
N ARG A 6 -10.14 10.32 -33.86
CA ARG A 6 -9.00 9.81 -34.66
C ARG A 6 -7.63 10.34 -34.24
N GLU A 7 -7.45 10.87 -33.04
CA GLU A 7 -6.24 11.65 -32.73
C GLU A 7 -5.34 11.06 -31.64
N ARG A 8 -5.58 9.83 -31.19
CA ARG A 8 -4.76 9.21 -30.14
C ARG A 8 -4.05 7.96 -30.64
N CYS A 9 -2.80 7.75 -30.15
CA CYS A 9 -2.10 6.50 -30.37
C CYS A 9 -2.89 5.31 -29.81
N PRO A 10 -3.19 4.27 -30.61
CA PRO A 10 -3.92 3.08 -30.13
C PRO A 10 -3.11 2.22 -29.16
N HIS A 11 -1.80 2.42 -29.07
CA HIS A 11 -0.91 1.62 -28.21
C HIS A 11 -0.69 2.25 -26.82
N CYS A 12 -0.60 3.59 -26.73
CA CYS A 12 -0.31 4.26 -25.46
C CYS A 12 -1.28 5.41 -25.11
N GLY A 13 -2.30 5.66 -25.93
CA GLY A 13 -3.29 6.72 -25.72
C GLY A 13 -2.78 8.15 -25.91
N PHE A 14 -1.51 8.35 -26.29
CA PHE A 14 -0.91 9.68 -26.44
C PHE A 14 -1.52 10.44 -27.61
N LEU A 15 -1.74 11.77 -27.45
CA LEU A 15 -2.44 12.61 -28.42
C LEU A 15 -1.60 13.03 -29.63
N GLU A 16 -0.28 13.15 -29.47
CA GLU A 16 0.59 13.61 -30.54
C GLU A 16 1.01 12.46 -31.46
N VAL A 17 0.30 12.35 -32.56
CA VAL A 17 0.61 11.41 -33.64
C VAL A 17 0.85 12.19 -34.93
N ILE A 18 1.86 11.79 -35.69
CA ILE A 18 2.23 12.37 -36.96
C ILE A 18 1.90 11.43 -38.11
N LYS A 19 1.55 11.98 -39.28
CA LYS A 19 1.40 11.20 -40.51
C LYS A 19 2.76 10.63 -40.91
N TRP A 20 2.82 9.32 -41.20
CA TRP A 20 4.06 8.59 -41.51
C TRP A 20 3.91 7.76 -42.79
N GLY A 21 3.70 8.44 -43.91
CA GLY A 21 3.55 7.79 -45.21
C GLY A 21 2.25 6.98 -45.37
N LYS A 22 2.15 6.24 -46.47
CA LYS A 22 1.02 5.36 -46.79
C LYS A 22 1.51 3.92 -46.92
N GLN A 23 0.68 2.95 -46.58
CA GLN A 23 0.88 1.53 -46.80
C GLN A 23 -0.38 0.92 -47.35
N CYS A 24 -0.31 0.27 -48.50
CA CYS A 24 -1.47 -0.32 -49.20
C CYS A 24 -2.64 0.69 -49.31
N GLY A 25 -2.35 1.93 -49.74
CA GLY A 25 -3.38 2.98 -49.87
C GLY A 25 -3.86 3.66 -48.57
N HIS A 26 -3.47 3.12 -47.38
CA HIS A 26 -3.89 3.64 -46.08
C HIS A 26 -2.85 4.56 -45.46
N GLN A 27 -3.28 5.70 -44.88
CA GLN A 27 -2.40 6.59 -44.12
C GLN A 27 -1.87 5.91 -42.88
N ARG A 28 -0.53 5.85 -42.73
CA ARG A 28 0.14 5.44 -41.48
C ARG A 28 0.43 6.64 -40.60
N TYR A 29 0.48 6.37 -39.30
CA TYR A 29 0.79 7.34 -38.26
C TYR A 29 1.91 6.81 -37.37
N LYS A 30 2.71 7.72 -36.83
CA LYS A 30 3.74 7.43 -35.82
C LYS A 30 3.41 8.17 -34.53
N CYS A 31 3.40 7.47 -33.41
CA CYS A 31 3.26 8.09 -32.10
C CYS A 31 4.57 8.77 -31.69
N LYS A 32 4.53 10.03 -31.29
CA LYS A 32 5.71 10.75 -30.81
C LYS A 32 6.20 10.21 -29.46
N LYS A 33 5.34 9.61 -28.65
CA LYS A 33 5.69 9.11 -27.29
C LYS A 33 6.27 7.71 -27.33
N CYS A 34 5.57 6.74 -27.92
CA CYS A 34 5.99 5.32 -27.89
C CYS A 34 6.66 4.86 -29.19
N GLY A 35 6.78 5.72 -30.22
CA GLY A 35 7.40 5.38 -31.51
C GLY A 35 6.59 4.42 -32.39
N SER A 36 5.49 3.86 -31.90
CA SER A 36 4.68 2.86 -32.61
C SER A 36 4.13 3.41 -33.91
N LEU A 37 4.23 2.60 -34.98
CA LEU A 37 3.62 2.83 -36.27
C LEU A 37 2.29 2.12 -36.37
N PHE A 38 1.24 2.80 -36.80
CA PHE A 38 -0.11 2.26 -36.89
C PHE A 38 -0.94 2.91 -37.97
N THR A 39 -2.05 2.26 -38.34
CA THR A 39 -3.11 2.85 -39.16
C THR A 39 -4.38 2.91 -38.31
N PHE A 40 -5.20 3.94 -38.47
CA PHE A 40 -6.52 4.00 -37.81
C PHE A 40 -7.50 3.00 -38.42
N ARG A 41 -7.09 1.72 -38.49
CA ARG A 41 -7.99 0.64 -38.91
C ARG A 41 -8.91 0.28 -37.75
N ARG A 42 -10.08 -0.25 -38.09
CA ARG A 42 -11.09 -0.66 -37.11
C ARG A 42 -10.57 -1.60 -36.01
N LYS A 43 -9.62 -2.50 -36.34
CA LYS A 43 -8.98 -3.42 -35.38
C LYS A 43 -8.12 -2.70 -34.33
N ASP A 44 -7.32 -1.72 -34.74
CA ASP A 44 -6.42 -0.98 -33.82
C ASP A 44 -7.23 -0.12 -32.86
N ILE A 45 -8.27 0.55 -33.37
CA ILE A 45 -9.20 1.36 -32.57
C ILE A 45 -9.96 0.47 -31.60
N SER A 46 -10.42 -0.71 -32.05
CA SER A 46 -11.14 -1.67 -31.20
C SER A 46 -10.25 -2.16 -30.07
N LYS A 47 -8.98 -2.50 -30.34
CA LYS A 47 -8.04 -2.97 -29.33
C LYS A 47 -7.71 -1.90 -28.29
N ALA A 48 -7.47 -0.66 -28.72
CA ALA A 48 -7.24 0.46 -27.81
C ALA A 48 -8.47 0.75 -26.93
N ASN A 49 -9.68 0.71 -27.51
CA ASN A 49 -10.91 0.89 -26.73
C ASN A 49 -11.12 -0.23 -25.72
N ARG A 50 -10.82 -1.49 -26.07
CA ARG A 50 -10.89 -2.63 -25.14
C ARG A 50 -10.01 -2.40 -23.92
N PHE A 51 -8.76 -1.94 -24.13
CA PHE A 51 -7.80 -1.71 -23.06
C PHE A 51 -8.24 -0.54 -22.15
N VAL A 52 -8.84 0.51 -22.70
CA VAL A 52 -9.41 1.62 -21.91
C VAL A 52 -10.54 1.11 -21.00
N TRP A 53 -11.45 0.27 -21.52
CA TRP A 53 -12.52 -0.30 -20.71
C TRP A 53 -12.00 -1.28 -19.66
N PHE A 54 -10.94 -2.03 -19.96
CA PHE A 54 -10.26 -2.87 -18.99
C PHE A 54 -9.63 -2.02 -17.86
N GLU A 55 -8.90 -0.93 -18.19
CA GLU A 55 -8.38 0.01 -17.20
C GLU A 55 -9.50 0.58 -16.32
N TRP A 56 -10.64 0.94 -16.89
CA TRP A 56 -11.80 1.41 -16.14
C TRP A 56 -12.34 0.36 -15.19
N TRP A 57 -12.46 -0.86 -15.65
CA TRP A 57 -12.93 -1.99 -14.85
C TRP A 57 -12.00 -2.27 -13.66
N ILE A 58 -10.70 -2.18 -13.85
CA ILE A 58 -9.70 -2.36 -12.79
C ILE A 58 -9.73 -1.22 -11.77
N LEU A 59 -9.92 0.04 -12.19
CA LEU A 59 -9.69 1.22 -11.33
C LEU A 59 -10.94 1.86 -10.74
N ARG A 60 -12.12 1.69 -11.35
CA ARG A 60 -13.26 2.60 -11.13
C ARG A 60 -14.45 1.99 -10.40
N LYS A 61 -14.29 0.91 -9.70
CA LYS A 61 -15.39 0.27 -8.93
C LYS A 61 -16.67 0.06 -9.76
N GLN A 62 -16.53 -0.36 -11.01
CA GLN A 62 -17.65 -0.61 -11.92
C GLN A 62 -17.82 -2.09 -12.20
N THR A 63 -19.05 -2.56 -12.13
CA THR A 63 -19.41 -3.92 -12.54
C THR A 63 -19.34 -4.04 -14.07
N ILE A 64 -19.27 -5.27 -14.58
CA ILE A 64 -19.32 -5.52 -16.04
C ILE A 64 -20.63 -5.03 -16.66
N THR A 65 -21.73 -5.15 -15.95
CA THR A 65 -23.05 -4.63 -16.38
C THR A 65 -22.99 -3.12 -16.60
N GLN A 66 -22.46 -2.38 -15.62
CA GLN A 66 -22.30 -0.91 -15.76
C GLN A 66 -21.37 -0.53 -16.92
N ILE A 67 -20.28 -1.28 -17.12
CA ILE A 67 -19.40 -1.03 -18.26
C ILE A 67 -20.09 -1.40 -19.59
N SER A 68 -20.93 -2.44 -19.62
CA SER A 68 -21.72 -2.79 -20.78
C SER A 68 -22.65 -1.64 -21.20
N GLU A 69 -23.37 -1.05 -20.25
CA GLU A 69 -24.23 0.10 -20.46
C GLU A 69 -23.46 1.32 -20.99
N LEU A 70 -22.31 1.62 -20.38
CA LEU A 70 -21.48 2.77 -20.75
C LEU A 70 -20.78 2.61 -22.10
N SER A 71 -20.36 1.40 -22.43
CA SER A 71 -19.55 1.11 -23.62
C SER A 71 -20.35 0.72 -24.84
N GLY A 72 -21.57 0.19 -24.64
CA GLY A 72 -22.40 -0.40 -25.68
C GLY A 72 -21.94 -1.80 -26.13
N TYR A 73 -20.97 -2.42 -25.44
CA TYR A 73 -20.56 -3.80 -25.69
C TYR A 73 -21.32 -4.75 -24.79
N SER A 74 -21.62 -5.97 -25.27
CA SER A 74 -22.28 -6.98 -24.44
C SER A 74 -21.36 -7.45 -23.30
N GLU A 75 -21.92 -7.83 -22.15
CA GLU A 75 -21.18 -8.37 -21.00
C GLU A 75 -20.31 -9.56 -21.40
N ARG A 76 -20.86 -10.49 -22.22
CA ARG A 76 -20.09 -11.64 -22.73
C ARG A 76 -18.85 -11.23 -23.53
N GLN A 77 -18.93 -10.13 -24.29
CA GLN A 77 -17.81 -9.63 -25.06
C GLN A 77 -16.76 -8.96 -24.16
N LEU A 78 -17.21 -8.21 -23.14
CA LEU A 78 -16.33 -7.58 -22.14
C LEU A 78 -15.60 -8.65 -21.32
N HIS A 79 -16.31 -9.69 -20.83
CA HIS A 79 -15.71 -10.81 -20.12
C HIS A 79 -14.59 -11.45 -20.92
N ARG A 80 -14.83 -11.86 -22.16
CA ARG A 80 -13.82 -12.46 -23.03
C ARG A 80 -12.58 -11.57 -23.19
N TRP A 81 -12.76 -10.25 -23.34
CA TRP A 81 -11.63 -9.32 -23.50
C TRP A 81 -10.85 -9.13 -22.20
N PHE A 82 -11.53 -9.07 -21.07
CA PHE A 82 -10.90 -8.87 -19.79
C PHE A 82 -10.18 -10.13 -19.31
N GLU A 83 -10.70 -11.31 -19.62
CA GLU A 83 -10.01 -12.59 -19.43
C GLU A 83 -8.71 -12.66 -20.24
N GLU A 84 -8.74 -12.27 -21.53
CA GLU A 84 -7.52 -12.19 -22.36
C GLU A 84 -6.41 -11.32 -21.71
N TYR A 85 -6.78 -10.21 -21.06
CA TYR A 85 -5.81 -9.37 -20.33
C TYR A 85 -5.40 -9.99 -18.99
N LEU A 86 -6.30 -10.65 -18.30
CA LEU A 86 -6.01 -11.30 -17.02
C LEU A 86 -5.22 -12.61 -17.19
N ASP A 87 -5.15 -13.21 -18.38
CA ASP A 87 -4.26 -14.34 -18.66
C ASP A 87 -2.78 -14.01 -18.56
N SER A 88 -2.46 -12.72 -18.68
CA SER A 88 -1.12 -12.15 -18.52
C SER A 88 -1.11 -11.04 -17.48
N TYR A 89 0.07 -10.55 -17.13
CA TYR A 89 0.26 -9.41 -16.24
C TYR A 89 1.19 -8.38 -16.87
N PRO A 90 1.09 -7.09 -16.48
CA PRO A 90 1.97 -6.06 -17.01
C PRO A 90 3.41 -6.27 -16.54
N GLN A 91 4.36 -5.92 -17.38
CA GLN A 91 5.75 -5.84 -16.94
C GLN A 91 5.89 -4.72 -15.91
N TRP A 92 6.58 -5.04 -14.80
CA TRP A 92 6.83 -4.10 -13.74
C TRP A 92 8.22 -3.50 -13.89
N GLU A 93 8.28 -2.19 -14.06
CA GLU A 93 9.53 -1.45 -14.10
C GLU A 93 9.69 -0.64 -12.82
N VAL A 94 10.74 -0.91 -12.07
CA VAL A 94 11.09 -0.13 -10.88
C VAL A 94 11.57 1.26 -11.33
N GLN A 95 10.93 2.30 -10.80
CA GLN A 95 11.37 3.67 -11.06
C GLN A 95 12.64 3.95 -10.26
N ARG A 96 13.77 4.09 -10.97
CA ARG A 96 15.04 4.44 -10.33
C ARG A 96 14.96 5.83 -9.72
N ARG A 97 15.37 5.90 -8.45
CA ARG A 97 15.56 7.12 -7.67
C ARG A 97 16.81 6.97 -6.84
N GLU A 98 17.52 8.07 -6.62
CA GLU A 98 18.72 8.02 -5.78
C GLU A 98 18.36 7.70 -4.33
N LYS A 99 17.38 8.42 -3.77
CA LYS A 99 16.98 8.30 -2.37
C LYS A 99 15.47 8.18 -2.20
N VAL A 100 15.05 7.33 -1.27
CA VAL A 100 13.63 7.06 -1.02
C VAL A 100 13.28 6.98 0.46
N ASN A 101 12.07 7.42 0.79
CA ASN A 101 11.46 7.22 2.11
C ASN A 101 10.32 6.21 1.93
N LEU A 102 10.54 4.96 2.35
CA LEU A 102 9.63 3.86 2.09
C LEU A 102 8.51 3.78 3.13
N LEU A 103 7.32 3.50 2.65
CA LEU A 103 6.27 2.84 3.42
C LEU A 103 6.26 1.37 3.06
N ILE A 104 6.29 0.50 4.07
CA ILE A 104 6.14 -0.95 3.90
C ILE A 104 4.95 -1.41 4.74
N ASP A 105 4.04 -2.10 4.08
CA ASP A 105 2.88 -2.68 4.73
C ASP A 105 2.35 -3.85 3.89
N GLY A 106 1.72 -4.81 4.53
CA GLY A 106 1.09 -5.96 3.90
C GLY A 106 -0.42 -5.95 4.03
N THR A 107 -1.07 -6.62 3.10
CA THR A 107 -2.52 -6.84 3.19
C THR A 107 -2.89 -8.21 2.69
N TRP A 108 -3.84 -8.85 3.38
CA TRP A 108 -4.28 -10.21 3.07
C TRP A 108 -5.57 -10.20 2.28
N PHE A 109 -5.63 -11.13 1.33
CA PHE A 109 -6.78 -11.44 0.50
C PHE A 109 -7.24 -12.88 0.74
N PRO A 110 -8.41 -13.28 0.22
CA PRO A 110 -8.84 -14.68 0.21
C PRO A 110 -7.77 -15.62 -0.36
N ASN A 111 -7.86 -16.91 -0.02
CA ASN A 111 -6.95 -17.96 -0.47
C ASN A 111 -5.48 -17.78 -0.01
N LYS A 112 -5.28 -17.22 1.18
CA LYS A 112 -3.97 -16.99 1.80
C LYS A 112 -3.02 -16.15 0.93
N MET A 113 -3.52 -15.26 0.12
CA MET A 113 -2.69 -14.34 -0.65
C MET A 113 -2.39 -13.10 0.17
N CYS A 114 -1.12 -12.84 0.42
CA CYS A 114 -0.60 -11.61 1.00
C CYS A 114 0.03 -10.73 -0.08
N LEU A 115 -0.28 -9.45 -0.09
CA LEU A 115 0.37 -8.44 -0.92
C LEU A 115 1.20 -7.54 -0.02
N VAL A 116 2.52 -7.60 -0.15
CA VAL A 116 3.46 -6.66 0.48
C VAL A 116 3.80 -5.57 -0.52
N VAL A 117 3.70 -4.30 -0.11
CA VAL A 117 3.94 -3.13 -0.98
C VAL A 117 5.07 -2.28 -0.41
N TYR A 118 6.00 -1.90 -1.27
CA TYR A 118 7.10 -0.98 -1.02
C TYR A 118 6.82 0.31 -1.78
N ARG A 119 6.40 1.35 -1.08
CA ARG A 119 5.95 2.61 -1.67
C ARG A 119 6.86 3.76 -1.27
N ASP A 120 7.33 4.52 -2.26
CA ASP A 120 7.95 5.81 -2.01
C ASP A 120 6.87 6.84 -1.67
N GLU A 121 6.87 7.33 -0.44
CA GLU A 121 5.86 8.27 0.03
C GLU A 121 6.03 9.65 -0.59
N THR A 122 7.25 10.05 -0.92
CA THR A 122 7.55 11.37 -1.50
C THR A 122 6.80 11.59 -2.83
N VAL A 123 6.72 10.55 -3.65
CA VAL A 123 6.05 10.60 -4.97
C VAL A 123 4.82 9.71 -5.06
N LYS A 124 4.45 9.09 -3.96
CA LYS A 124 3.27 8.23 -3.85
C LYS A 124 3.23 7.11 -4.90
N THR A 125 4.40 6.55 -5.21
CA THR A 125 4.58 5.51 -6.23
C THR A 125 5.02 4.21 -5.59
N THR A 126 4.39 3.11 -5.96
CA THR A 126 4.83 1.76 -5.59
C THR A 126 6.11 1.43 -6.37
N LEU A 127 7.22 1.23 -5.68
CA LEU A 127 8.50 0.85 -6.29
C LEU A 127 8.53 -0.64 -6.57
N LEU A 128 8.16 -1.43 -5.57
CA LEU A 128 8.14 -2.88 -5.63
C LEU A 128 6.89 -3.40 -4.92
N TYR A 129 6.45 -4.59 -5.31
CA TYR A 129 5.44 -5.35 -4.57
C TYR A 129 5.76 -6.84 -4.64
N ARG A 130 5.33 -7.58 -3.64
CA ARG A 130 5.41 -9.04 -3.62
C ARG A 130 4.03 -9.64 -3.36
N LEU A 131 3.66 -10.66 -4.12
CA LEU A 131 2.52 -11.53 -3.82
C LEU A 131 3.07 -12.83 -3.22
N THR A 132 2.70 -13.11 -2.01
CA THR A 132 3.17 -14.23 -1.19
C THR A 132 2.04 -14.79 -0.34
N ASP A 133 2.29 -15.72 0.53
CA ASP A 133 1.30 -16.28 1.47
C ASP A 133 1.38 -15.65 2.87
N ASP A 134 2.50 -14.97 3.21
CA ASP A 134 2.67 -14.24 4.47
C ASP A 134 3.76 -13.17 4.32
N GLU A 135 3.94 -12.32 5.33
CA GLU A 135 5.04 -11.34 5.43
C GLU A 135 6.33 -12.00 5.91
N TRP A 136 6.98 -12.77 5.05
CA TRP A 136 8.22 -13.46 5.38
C TRP A 136 9.41 -12.51 5.49
N LYS A 137 10.12 -12.61 6.61
CA LYS A 137 11.29 -11.76 6.89
C LYS A 137 12.36 -11.87 5.79
N GLU A 138 12.61 -13.07 5.32
CA GLU A 138 13.62 -13.36 4.28
C GLU A 138 13.25 -12.72 2.94
N GLU A 139 11.98 -12.80 2.54
CA GLU A 139 11.47 -12.20 1.29
C GLU A 139 11.50 -10.67 1.35
N ILE A 140 11.08 -10.08 2.48
CA ILE A 140 11.14 -8.62 2.69
C ILE A 140 12.60 -8.14 2.66
N ARG A 141 13.53 -8.91 3.25
CA ARG A 141 14.97 -8.59 3.20
C ARG A 141 15.48 -8.62 1.77
N GLU A 142 15.19 -9.67 1.02
CA GLU A 142 15.57 -9.82 -0.38
C GLU A 142 15.04 -8.65 -1.23
N ASP A 143 13.80 -8.25 -1.05
CA ASP A 143 13.19 -7.14 -1.75
C ASP A 143 13.91 -5.82 -1.48
N LEU A 144 14.28 -5.55 -0.23
CA LEU A 144 15.05 -4.36 0.15
C LEU A 144 16.48 -4.40 -0.42
N GLU A 145 17.15 -5.55 -0.37
CA GLU A 145 18.48 -5.75 -0.96
C GLU A 145 18.43 -5.55 -2.49
N ASN A 146 17.40 -6.06 -3.17
CA ASN A 146 17.19 -5.86 -4.61
C ASN A 146 16.99 -4.39 -4.98
N LEU A 147 16.24 -3.62 -4.18
CA LEU A 147 16.10 -2.18 -4.38
C LEU A 147 17.45 -1.45 -4.27
N GLN A 148 18.29 -1.86 -3.31
CA GLN A 148 19.64 -1.28 -3.15
C GLN A 148 20.58 -1.69 -4.29
N LEU A 149 20.52 -2.94 -4.77
CA LEU A 149 21.33 -3.43 -5.89
C LEU A 149 21.09 -2.65 -7.19
N ILE A 150 19.89 -2.13 -7.41
CA ILE A 150 19.58 -1.26 -8.56
C ILE A 150 19.91 0.21 -8.32
N GLY A 151 20.60 0.54 -7.21
CA GLY A 151 21.11 1.86 -6.89
C GLY A 151 20.16 2.77 -6.14
N ILE A 152 19.14 2.22 -5.47
CA ILE A 152 18.21 3.01 -4.63
C ILE A 152 18.72 3.05 -3.19
N GLU A 153 19.03 4.24 -2.68
CA GLU A 153 19.34 4.48 -1.26
C GLU A 153 18.05 4.62 -0.45
N ILE A 154 17.87 3.75 0.55
CA ILE A 154 16.71 3.76 1.44
C ILE A 154 17.05 4.60 2.66
N GLU A 155 16.57 5.85 2.72
CA GLU A 155 16.81 6.80 3.83
C GLU A 155 15.99 6.44 5.06
N SER A 156 14.72 6.06 4.87
CA SER A 156 13.83 5.67 5.96
C SER A 156 12.83 4.61 5.56
N VAL A 157 12.35 3.88 6.57
CA VAL A 157 11.26 2.92 6.43
C VAL A 157 10.23 3.16 7.52
N THR A 158 8.99 3.46 7.11
CA THR A 158 7.84 3.52 8.01
C THR A 158 7.00 2.25 7.84
N SER A 159 6.72 1.54 8.94
CA SER A 159 5.91 0.32 8.93
C SER A 159 5.04 0.20 10.18
N ASP A 160 4.09 -0.75 10.16
CA ASP A 160 3.27 -1.11 11.33
C ASP A 160 4.11 -1.63 12.50
N GLY A 161 5.31 -2.14 12.22
CA GLY A 161 6.25 -2.68 13.18
C GLY A 161 6.04 -4.17 13.45
N GLY A 162 5.52 -4.90 12.49
CA GLY A 162 5.56 -6.36 12.47
C GLY A 162 7.00 -6.86 12.67
N ASN A 163 7.19 -7.89 13.48
CA ASN A 163 8.52 -8.37 13.83
C ASN A 163 9.35 -8.78 12.61
N ASN A 164 8.71 -9.33 11.59
CA ASN A 164 9.36 -9.76 10.35
C ASN A 164 9.88 -8.55 9.56
N ILE A 165 9.07 -7.50 9.43
CA ILE A 165 9.48 -6.26 8.75
C ILE A 165 10.63 -5.59 9.51
N ILE A 166 10.51 -5.43 10.85
CA ILE A 166 11.57 -4.82 11.68
C ILE A 166 12.90 -5.57 11.50
N LYS A 167 12.88 -6.90 11.57
CA LYS A 167 14.10 -7.73 11.44
C LYS A 167 14.71 -7.66 10.05
N ALA A 168 13.86 -7.65 9.01
CA ALA A 168 14.29 -7.52 7.62
C ALA A 168 14.96 -6.16 7.38
N VAL A 169 14.32 -5.06 7.78
CA VAL A 169 14.85 -3.69 7.63
C VAL A 169 16.17 -3.53 8.40
N LYS A 170 16.25 -3.99 9.64
CA LYS A 170 17.49 -3.93 10.42
C LYS A 170 18.66 -4.63 9.74
N LYS A 171 18.39 -5.73 9.02
CA LYS A 171 19.43 -6.52 8.35
C LYS A 171 19.80 -5.95 6.99
N ALA A 172 18.81 -5.59 6.17
CA ALA A 172 19.05 -5.09 4.82
C ALA A 172 19.46 -3.61 4.78
N CYS A 173 18.90 -2.78 5.66
CA CYS A 173 19.08 -1.34 5.67
C CYS A 173 19.49 -0.84 7.08
N PRO A 174 20.68 -1.22 7.60
CA PRO A 174 21.08 -0.92 8.98
C PRO A 174 21.13 0.58 9.27
N ASN A 175 21.45 1.39 8.27
CA ASN A 175 21.58 2.86 8.39
C ASN A 175 20.25 3.60 8.14
N ALA A 176 19.21 2.94 7.66
CA ALA A 176 17.92 3.58 7.42
C ALA A 176 17.21 3.94 8.72
N ILE A 177 16.61 5.12 8.75
CA ILE A 177 15.74 5.54 9.85
C ILE A 177 14.51 4.63 9.88
N ARG A 178 14.25 3.99 11.02
CA ARG A 178 13.06 3.16 11.22
C ARG A 178 12.02 3.95 11.96
N GLN A 179 10.89 4.18 11.33
CA GLN A 179 9.74 4.85 11.92
C GLN A 179 8.60 3.85 12.14
N ARG A 180 8.07 3.81 13.35
CA ARG A 180 6.86 3.05 13.66
C ARG A 180 5.62 3.85 13.27
N CYS A 181 4.67 3.21 12.63
CA CYS A 181 3.38 3.83 12.30
C CYS A 181 2.61 4.17 13.59
N LEU A 182 2.45 5.46 13.86
CA LEU A 182 1.77 5.93 15.06
C LEU A 182 0.29 5.52 15.08
N ALA A 183 -0.36 5.49 13.92
CA ALA A 183 -1.76 5.07 13.81
C ALA A 183 -1.95 3.61 14.20
N HIS A 184 -1.04 2.72 13.81
CA HIS A 184 -1.08 1.31 14.22
C HIS A 184 -0.87 1.15 15.72
N ILE A 185 0.16 1.81 16.30
CA ILE A 185 0.40 1.77 17.75
C ILE A 185 -0.84 2.22 18.51
N GLN A 186 -1.42 3.36 18.11
CA GLN A 186 -2.62 3.89 18.76
C GLN A 186 -3.80 2.91 18.66
N ARG A 187 -4.08 2.40 17.46
CA ARG A 187 -5.20 1.49 17.19
C ARG A 187 -5.10 0.20 17.99
N GLU A 188 -3.93 -0.45 17.98
CA GLU A 188 -3.69 -1.68 18.72
C GLU A 188 -3.84 -1.47 20.23
N CYS A 189 -3.23 -0.41 20.78
CA CYS A 189 -3.37 -0.08 22.19
C CYS A 189 -4.84 0.18 22.57
N LEU A 190 -5.58 0.95 21.77
CA LEU A 190 -7.00 1.23 22.01
C LEU A 190 -7.87 -0.02 21.92
N THR A 191 -7.51 -1.00 21.08
CA THR A 191 -8.19 -2.30 21.01
C THR A 191 -8.00 -3.10 22.29
N TRP A 192 -6.78 -3.14 22.83
CA TRP A 192 -6.50 -3.88 24.08
C TRP A 192 -7.07 -3.20 25.32
N ILE A 193 -6.97 -1.87 25.42
CA ILE A 193 -7.46 -1.10 26.55
C ILE A 193 -8.98 -1.00 26.54
N THR A 194 -9.61 -1.17 25.38
CA THR A 194 -11.05 -1.00 25.11
C THR A 194 -11.55 0.44 25.15
N LYS A 195 -12.80 0.64 24.78
CA LYS A 195 -13.43 1.97 24.79
C LYS A 195 -13.75 2.46 26.21
N HIS A 196 -14.07 1.52 27.11
CA HIS A 196 -14.50 1.79 28.48
C HIS A 196 -13.67 0.94 29.46
N PRO A 197 -12.40 1.34 29.76
CA PRO A 197 -11.54 0.59 30.67
C PRO A 197 -12.10 0.60 32.10
N GLN A 198 -12.15 -0.57 32.72
CA GLN A 198 -12.67 -0.71 34.08
C GLN A 198 -11.70 -0.16 35.13
N SER A 199 -10.39 -0.35 34.93
CA SER A 199 -9.37 0.14 35.86
C SER A 199 -9.02 1.61 35.62
N GLU A 200 -8.62 2.29 36.69
CA GLU A 200 -8.10 3.68 36.61
C GLU A 200 -6.84 3.74 35.74
N ALA A 201 -5.91 2.78 35.93
CA ALA A 201 -4.72 2.64 35.11
C ALA A 201 -5.04 2.58 33.61
N GLY A 202 -6.07 1.81 33.23
CA GLY A 202 -6.52 1.71 31.84
C GLY A 202 -7.14 3.00 31.33
N ARG A 203 -7.93 3.72 32.17
CA ARG A 203 -8.53 5.01 31.79
C ARG A 203 -7.48 6.08 31.55
N GLU A 204 -6.47 6.18 32.42
CA GLU A 204 -5.37 7.13 32.26
C GLU A 204 -4.49 6.78 31.05
N LEU A 205 -4.10 5.50 30.89
CA LEU A 205 -3.33 5.07 29.72
C LEU A 205 -4.07 5.36 28.42
N ARG A 206 -5.38 5.18 28.39
CA ARG A 206 -6.19 5.49 27.21
C ARG A 206 -6.08 6.97 26.81
N LYS A 207 -6.09 7.90 27.76
CA LYS A 207 -5.88 9.34 27.48
C LYS A 207 -4.53 9.59 26.81
N ILE A 208 -3.45 9.00 27.35
CA ILE A 208 -2.10 9.10 26.81
C ILE A 208 -2.04 8.51 25.39
N VAL A 209 -2.63 7.35 25.17
CA VAL A 209 -2.68 6.68 23.86
C VAL A 209 -3.44 7.53 22.82
N CYS A 210 -4.55 8.15 23.18
CA CYS A 210 -5.31 9.02 22.27
C CYS A 210 -4.50 10.22 21.75
N MET A 211 -3.49 10.67 22.47
CA MET A 211 -2.64 11.80 22.08
C MET A 211 -1.53 11.42 21.08
N ILE A 212 -1.19 10.15 20.90
CA ILE A 212 -0.05 9.70 20.06
C ILE A 212 -0.05 10.31 18.66
N CYS A 213 -1.17 10.23 17.95
CA CYS A 213 -1.28 10.75 16.57
C CYS A 213 -1.39 12.30 16.52
N LEU A 214 -1.63 12.96 17.63
CA LEU A 214 -1.76 14.42 17.73
C LEU A 214 -0.41 15.13 17.91
N ILE A 215 0.65 14.40 18.25
CA ILE A 215 2.01 14.93 18.41
C ILE A 215 2.48 15.53 17.07
N LYS A 216 2.88 16.81 17.10
CA LYS A 216 3.34 17.59 15.95
C LYS A 216 4.67 18.28 16.18
N THR A 217 5.07 18.50 17.43
CA THR A 217 6.26 19.24 17.83
C THR A 217 7.12 18.44 18.80
N HIS A 218 8.39 18.85 18.95
CA HIS A 218 9.27 18.28 19.99
C HIS A 218 8.74 18.51 21.39
N ASN A 219 8.10 19.65 21.65
CA ASN A 219 7.46 19.92 22.94
C ASN A 219 6.33 18.95 23.23
N ASP A 220 5.47 18.68 22.24
CA ASP A 220 4.40 17.67 22.38
C ASP A 220 4.99 16.29 22.71
N LYS A 221 6.09 15.91 22.02
CA LYS A 221 6.82 14.66 22.26
C LYS A 221 7.34 14.59 23.70
N LEU A 222 8.00 15.64 24.17
CA LEU A 222 8.58 15.69 25.52
C LEU A 222 7.49 15.56 26.59
N GLN A 223 6.40 16.31 26.45
CA GLN A 223 5.26 16.24 27.35
C GLN A 223 4.64 14.84 27.35
N TRP A 224 4.39 14.29 26.18
CA TRP A 224 3.82 12.95 26.04
C TRP A 224 4.72 11.86 26.68
N ILE A 225 6.04 11.91 26.48
CA ILE A 225 7.00 11.00 27.10
C ILE A 225 6.98 11.13 28.63
N SER A 226 6.91 12.36 29.13
CA SER A 226 6.80 12.62 30.58
C SER A 226 5.53 12.01 31.16
N ASP A 227 4.38 12.24 30.51
CA ASP A 227 3.10 11.70 30.95
C ASP A 227 3.11 10.16 30.94
N PHE A 228 3.68 9.56 29.91
CA PHE A 228 3.79 8.10 29.79
C PHE A 228 4.72 7.53 30.88
N LYS A 229 5.84 8.18 31.16
CA LYS A 229 6.77 7.78 32.24
C LYS A 229 6.10 7.88 33.62
N ASN A 230 5.49 9.03 33.92
CA ASN A 230 4.80 9.25 35.20
C ASN A 230 3.69 8.22 35.42
N TRP A 231 2.90 7.93 34.37
CA TRP A 231 1.90 6.89 34.41
C TRP A 231 2.53 5.50 34.67
N SER A 232 3.62 5.16 34.01
CA SER A 232 4.28 3.86 34.15
C SER A 232 4.88 3.65 35.54
N GLU A 233 5.40 4.70 36.19
CA GLU A 233 5.89 4.63 37.57
C GLU A 233 4.72 4.54 38.56
N LYS A 234 3.67 5.36 38.39
CA LYS A 234 2.46 5.31 39.22
C LYS A 234 1.82 3.91 39.26
N TYR A 235 1.81 3.21 38.12
CA TYR A 235 1.14 1.90 38.01
C TYR A 235 2.12 0.72 37.87
N LYS A 236 3.37 0.88 38.35
CA LYS A 236 4.41 -0.14 38.25
C LYS A 236 4.00 -1.47 38.86
N ASP A 237 3.47 -1.45 40.10
CA ASP A 237 3.04 -2.66 40.81
C ASP A 237 1.82 -3.29 40.15
N TYR A 238 0.84 -2.49 39.75
CA TYR A 238 -0.32 -2.91 38.97
C TYR A 238 0.07 -3.63 37.66
N LEU A 239 1.07 -3.14 36.97
CA LEU A 239 1.56 -3.74 35.72
C LEU A 239 2.31 -5.06 35.95
N ASN A 240 2.90 -5.26 37.14
CA ASN A 240 3.67 -6.43 37.48
C ASN A 240 2.90 -7.44 38.33
N GLU A 241 1.69 -7.13 38.75
CA GLU A 241 0.81 -8.02 39.45
C GLU A 241 0.56 -9.30 38.66
N LYS A 242 0.72 -10.44 39.36
CA LYS A 242 0.53 -11.75 38.76
C LYS A 242 -0.52 -12.54 39.54
N THR A 243 -1.32 -13.27 38.79
CA THR A 243 -2.28 -14.23 39.30
C THR A 243 -1.67 -15.64 39.14
N PHE A 244 -1.71 -16.43 40.20
CA PHE A 244 -1.31 -17.83 40.20
C PHE A 244 -2.55 -18.71 40.39
N LYS A 245 -2.64 -19.79 39.61
CA LYS A 245 -3.69 -20.79 39.74
C LYS A 245 -3.08 -22.10 40.20
N GLU A 246 -3.34 -22.49 41.45
CA GLU A 246 -2.77 -23.67 42.09
C GLU A 246 -3.05 -24.98 41.34
N GLU A 247 -4.31 -25.17 40.91
CA GLU A 247 -4.73 -26.38 40.20
C GLU A 247 -3.96 -26.68 38.92
N SER A 248 -3.45 -25.66 38.21
CA SER A 248 -2.76 -25.79 36.91
C SER A 248 -1.27 -25.41 36.96
N HIS A 249 -0.77 -24.97 38.10
CA HIS A 249 0.58 -24.43 38.32
C HIS A 249 0.94 -23.33 37.27
N ARG A 250 -0.06 -22.54 36.83
CA ARG A 250 0.14 -21.49 35.82
C ARG A 250 0.11 -20.13 36.49
N GLU A 251 1.07 -19.29 36.05
CA GLU A 251 1.18 -17.90 36.44
C GLU A 251 0.98 -17.00 35.19
N TRP A 252 0.24 -15.89 35.35
CA TRP A 252 0.08 -14.90 34.32
C TRP A 252 -0.10 -13.49 34.91
N TYR A 253 0.18 -12.48 34.12
CA TYR A 253 -0.07 -11.09 34.53
C TYR A 253 -1.59 -10.83 34.66
N THR A 254 -2.00 -10.38 35.87
CA THR A 254 -3.41 -10.07 36.19
C THR A 254 -3.99 -9.08 35.23
N HIS A 255 -3.27 -8.00 34.92
CA HIS A 255 -3.71 -6.90 34.09
C HIS A 255 -3.15 -6.99 32.66
N LYS A 256 -3.31 -8.17 32.05
CA LYS A 256 -2.68 -8.56 30.78
C LYS A 256 -2.84 -7.54 29.66
N MET A 257 -4.04 -6.96 29.48
CA MET A 257 -4.33 -6.08 28.33
C MET A 257 -3.70 -4.69 28.49
N VAL A 258 -3.80 -4.09 29.67
CA VAL A 258 -3.15 -2.81 29.97
C VAL A 258 -1.62 -2.95 29.90
N ARG A 259 -1.08 -4.04 30.46
CA ARG A 259 0.33 -4.36 30.36
C ARG A 259 0.77 -4.57 28.90
N ARG A 260 -0.03 -5.23 28.07
CA ARG A 260 0.28 -5.45 26.65
C ARG A 260 0.43 -4.11 25.93
N ALA A 261 -0.50 -3.18 26.13
CA ALA A 261 -0.42 -1.83 25.57
C ALA A 261 0.83 -1.07 26.04
N TYR A 262 1.12 -1.12 27.35
CA TYR A 262 2.34 -0.52 27.92
C TYR A 262 3.61 -1.07 27.28
N VAL A 263 3.77 -2.40 27.23
CA VAL A 263 4.96 -3.05 26.67
C VAL A 263 5.10 -2.75 25.17
N HIS A 264 3.97 -2.69 24.44
CA HIS A 264 3.96 -2.37 23.03
C HIS A 264 4.49 -0.95 22.77
N ILE A 265 3.99 0.04 23.51
CA ILE A 265 4.46 1.43 23.43
C ILE A 265 5.95 1.51 23.82
N LYS A 266 6.33 0.91 24.95
CA LYS A 266 7.72 0.92 25.44
C LYS A 266 8.71 0.36 24.41
N LYS A 267 8.34 -0.72 23.70
CA LYS A 267 9.17 -1.32 22.64
C LYS A 267 9.21 -0.43 21.37
N ALA A 268 8.12 0.26 21.07
CA ALA A 268 8.03 1.12 19.89
C ALA A 268 8.75 2.47 20.09
N LEU A 269 8.85 2.94 21.32
CA LEU A 269 9.29 4.31 21.68
C LEU A 269 10.57 4.80 20.99
N PRO A 270 11.63 3.97 20.83
CA PRO A 270 12.85 4.42 20.12
C PRO A 270 12.58 4.83 18.67
N ASP A 271 11.59 4.23 18.01
CA ASP A 271 11.32 4.39 16.59
C ASP A 271 10.00 5.17 16.31
N MET A 272 9.47 5.94 17.30
CA MET A 272 8.15 6.57 17.17
C MET A 272 8.18 8.00 16.60
N PHE A 273 9.29 8.74 16.75
CA PHE A 273 9.23 10.20 16.60
C PHE A 273 10.26 10.78 15.64
N HIS A 274 10.86 9.97 14.77
CA HIS A 274 11.85 10.44 13.78
C HIS A 274 11.28 11.40 12.75
N PHE A 275 9.96 11.34 12.50
CA PHE A 275 9.27 12.29 11.62
C PHE A 275 9.34 13.75 12.10
N LEU A 276 9.65 13.99 13.39
CA LEU A 276 9.84 15.33 13.94
C LEU A 276 11.21 15.90 13.55
N ASP A 277 12.22 15.04 13.38
CA ASP A 277 13.58 15.41 13.00
C ASP A 277 13.71 15.50 11.47
N ASN A 278 12.96 14.67 10.73
CA ASN A 278 12.97 14.63 9.27
C ASN A 278 11.53 14.63 8.71
N PRO A 279 11.04 15.76 8.17
CA PRO A 279 9.68 15.89 7.62
C PRO A 279 9.37 14.96 6.43
N ARG A 280 10.40 14.36 5.79
CA ARG A 280 10.23 13.36 4.72
C ARG A 280 9.87 11.99 5.26
N VAL A 281 10.11 11.72 6.53
CA VAL A 281 9.71 10.48 7.19
C VAL A 281 8.24 10.54 7.54
N SER A 282 7.45 9.63 6.98
CA SER A 282 6.01 9.58 7.28
C SER A 282 5.75 9.05 8.69
N LYS A 283 4.90 9.73 9.45
CA LYS A 283 4.52 9.28 10.80
C LYS A 283 3.54 8.09 10.79
N THR A 284 2.91 7.79 9.65
CA THR A 284 1.91 6.72 9.53
C THR A 284 1.98 6.02 8.17
N THR A 285 1.43 4.81 8.09
CA THR A 285 1.20 4.05 6.85
C THR A 285 -0.23 4.23 6.30
N ASN A 286 -0.99 5.22 6.76
CA ASN A 286 -2.39 5.44 6.38
C ASN A 286 -2.57 5.58 4.85
N ALA A 287 -1.56 6.09 4.15
CA ALA A 287 -1.58 6.17 2.68
C ALA A 287 -1.63 4.78 2.02
N LEU A 288 -0.94 3.77 2.59
CA LEU A 288 -1.02 2.38 2.15
C LEU A 288 -2.34 1.73 2.57
N GLU A 289 -2.82 1.98 3.80
CA GLU A 289 -4.13 1.46 4.24
C GLU A 289 -5.26 1.93 3.32
N SER A 290 -5.30 3.22 2.99
CA SER A 290 -6.25 3.78 2.03
C SER A 290 -6.11 3.13 0.64
N PHE A 291 -4.88 2.95 0.18
CA PHE A 291 -4.59 2.28 -1.08
C PHE A 291 -5.12 0.82 -1.09
N PHE A 292 -4.86 0.06 -0.03
CA PHE A 292 -5.37 -1.31 0.12
C PHE A 292 -6.89 -1.36 0.23
N GLY A 293 -7.49 -0.40 0.93
CA GLY A 293 -8.94 -0.27 1.01
C GLY A 293 -9.56 -0.14 -0.37
N HIS A 294 -9.08 0.78 -1.19
CA HIS A 294 -9.55 0.96 -2.57
C HIS A 294 -9.31 -0.27 -3.45
N LEU A 295 -8.16 -0.95 -3.32
CA LEU A 295 -7.90 -2.19 -4.05
C LEU A 295 -8.89 -3.28 -3.66
N LYS A 296 -9.10 -3.49 -2.36
CA LYS A 296 -10.05 -4.50 -1.86
C LYS A 296 -11.48 -4.22 -2.30
N GLU A 297 -11.92 -2.97 -2.24
CA GLU A 297 -13.24 -2.57 -2.71
C GLU A 297 -13.42 -2.86 -4.21
N ASN A 298 -12.41 -2.56 -5.04
CA ASN A 298 -12.48 -2.84 -6.46
C ASN A 298 -12.55 -4.35 -6.71
N VAL A 299 -11.66 -5.14 -6.12
CA VAL A 299 -11.59 -6.58 -6.39
C VAL A 299 -12.80 -7.36 -5.86
N THR A 300 -13.42 -6.92 -4.76
CA THR A 300 -14.64 -7.57 -4.21
C THR A 300 -15.86 -7.45 -5.10
N LEU A 301 -15.90 -6.48 -6.00
CA LEU A 301 -16.97 -6.33 -7.00
C LEU A 301 -16.91 -7.44 -8.08
N HIS A 302 -15.75 -8.08 -8.24
CA HIS A 302 -15.49 -9.03 -9.33
C HIS A 302 -15.36 -10.45 -8.78
N ARG A 303 -16.51 -11.05 -8.45
CA ARG A 303 -16.59 -12.41 -7.91
C ARG A 303 -16.36 -13.44 -9.02
N GLY A 304 -15.90 -14.65 -8.65
CA GLY A 304 -15.78 -15.78 -9.57
C GLY A 304 -14.49 -15.81 -10.39
N MET A 305 -13.54 -14.91 -10.17
CA MET A 305 -12.22 -15.00 -10.80
C MET A 305 -11.45 -16.22 -10.29
N SER A 306 -10.73 -16.89 -11.20
CA SER A 306 -9.74 -17.90 -10.82
C SER A 306 -8.63 -17.27 -9.98
N TYR A 307 -7.90 -18.06 -9.18
CA TYR A 307 -6.79 -17.55 -8.36
C TYR A 307 -5.73 -16.82 -9.20
N LYS A 308 -5.39 -17.36 -10.38
CA LYS A 308 -4.45 -16.72 -11.33
C LYS A 308 -4.97 -15.36 -11.80
N HIS A 309 -6.25 -15.27 -12.20
CA HIS A 309 -6.85 -14.00 -12.63
C HIS A 309 -6.94 -12.99 -11.50
N TYR A 310 -7.20 -13.46 -10.27
CA TYR A 310 -7.22 -12.61 -9.09
C TYR A 310 -5.84 -11.97 -8.82
N GLN A 311 -4.76 -12.78 -8.88
CA GLN A 311 -3.40 -12.26 -8.76
C GLN A 311 -3.06 -11.27 -9.88
N ASN A 312 -3.43 -11.57 -11.11
CA ASN A 312 -3.15 -10.70 -12.25
C ASN A 312 -3.99 -9.41 -12.20
N TYR A 313 -5.23 -9.46 -11.66
CA TYR A 313 -6.02 -8.27 -11.37
C TYR A 313 -5.29 -7.33 -10.43
N VAL A 314 -4.74 -7.84 -9.32
CA VAL A 314 -3.95 -7.05 -8.36
C VAL A 314 -2.73 -6.42 -9.03
N LYS A 315 -2.00 -7.17 -9.86
CA LYS A 315 -0.84 -6.66 -10.63
C LYS A 315 -1.24 -5.55 -11.59
N TRP A 316 -2.34 -5.70 -12.32
CA TRP A 316 -2.87 -4.67 -13.21
C TRP A 316 -3.33 -3.42 -12.44
N TYR A 317 -3.96 -3.58 -11.27
CA TYR A 317 -4.34 -2.45 -10.42
C TYR A 317 -3.12 -1.64 -10.00
N LEU A 318 -2.07 -2.29 -9.50
CA LEU A 318 -0.81 -1.65 -9.11
C LEU A 318 -0.19 -0.89 -10.29
N TYR A 319 -0.13 -1.53 -11.45
CA TYR A 319 0.40 -0.94 -12.68
C TYR A 319 -0.35 0.34 -13.10
N PHE A 320 -1.67 0.27 -13.17
CA PHE A 320 -2.47 1.43 -13.58
C PHE A 320 -2.41 2.56 -12.55
N ARG A 321 -2.42 2.25 -11.26
CA ARG A 321 -2.27 3.28 -10.20
C ARG A 321 -0.92 4.01 -10.29
N ASN A 322 0.17 3.30 -10.57
CA ASN A 322 1.46 3.94 -10.80
C ASN A 322 1.47 4.81 -12.07
N THR A 323 0.81 4.36 -13.14
CA THR A 323 0.73 5.10 -14.40
C THR A 323 -0.10 6.38 -14.25
N ASP A 324 -1.19 6.34 -13.49
CA ASP A 324 -2.02 7.51 -13.18
C ASP A 324 -1.28 8.55 -12.33
N ASN A 325 -0.49 8.11 -11.35
CA ASN A 325 0.33 9.01 -10.55
C ASN A 325 1.40 9.73 -11.41
N LYS A 326 1.98 9.04 -12.40
CA LYS A 326 2.88 9.67 -13.39
C LYS A 326 2.19 10.76 -14.22
N LYS A 327 0.91 10.58 -14.55
CA LYS A 327 0.13 11.56 -15.33
C LYS A 327 -0.24 12.80 -14.50
N ARG A 328 -0.43 12.63 -13.18
CA ARG A 328 -0.81 13.72 -12.25
C ARG A 328 0.38 14.51 -11.70
N GLY A 329 1.59 13.94 -11.70
CA GLY A 329 2.83 14.58 -11.26
C GLY A 329 3.52 15.42 -12.34
N LYS A 330 2.86 15.62 -13.48
CA LYS A 330 3.21 16.55 -14.56
C LYS A 330 2.21 17.70 -14.58
#